data_98b9864f3bda3711fe80d3395fa343c8
#
_entry.id   98b9864f3bda3711fe80d3395fa343c8
#
_cell.length_a   1.000
_cell.length_b   1.000
_cell.length_c   1.000
_cell.angle_alpha   90.00
_cell.angle_beta   90.00
_cell.angle_gamma   90.00
#
_symmetry.space_group_name_H-M   'P 1'
#
loop_
_entity.id
_entity.type
_entity.pdbx_description
1 polymer ?
#
loop_
_entity_poly.entity_id
_entity_poly.type
_entity_poly.pdbx_seq_one_letter_code
_entity_poly.pdbx_strand_id
1 'polypeptide(L)'
;MEGGVPKDMQIIIYGSLYGSTKRYAEHLSEITGIEAVAFKDAKDIAKYDRIIYLGALFAGSVLGLKKTASRMSVGQKLTIITVGMVDPSDPENIDYIRRSIKGIVPAQFFDESHIYHLRGAIDYSNLTLKHRMMLSVIHWKISKMPEEKLNAESKTILSIYGKKLDCVDFKSLEKIDL
;
A
#
# COMPACT_ATOMS: atom_id res chain seq x y z
N MET A 1 43.12 5.05 4.60
CA MET A 1 42.13 4.14 3.98
C MET A 1 40.87 4.27 4.80
N GLU A 2 39.97 5.16 4.38
CA GLU A 2 38.67 5.32 5.01
C GLU A 2 37.78 4.15 4.53
N GLY A 3 37.55 3.19 5.39
CA GLY A 3 36.57 2.14 5.18
C GLY A 3 35.18 2.75 5.28
N GLY A 4 34.65 3.22 4.15
CA GLY A 4 33.25 3.64 4.08
C GLY A 4 32.37 2.48 4.52
N VAL A 5 31.49 2.72 5.51
CA VAL A 5 30.41 1.77 5.88
C VAL A 5 29.68 1.42 4.58
N PRO A 6 29.49 0.13 4.27
CA PRO A 6 28.74 -0.27 3.08
C PRO A 6 27.39 0.45 3.12
N LYS A 7 27.10 1.23 2.08
CA LYS A 7 25.82 1.92 1.98
C LYS A 7 24.75 0.84 1.87
N ASP A 8 23.82 0.77 2.85
CA ASP A 8 22.70 -0.18 2.82
C ASP A 8 22.04 -0.15 1.45
N MET A 9 22.05 -1.27 0.74
CA MET A 9 21.41 -1.37 -0.57
C MET A 9 19.90 -1.41 -0.38
N GLN A 10 19.22 -0.43 -0.96
CA GLN A 10 17.78 -0.27 -0.84
C GLN A 10 17.09 -0.34 -2.19
N ILE A 11 15.82 -0.80 -2.18
CA ILE A 11 14.95 -0.82 -3.36
C ILE A 11 13.52 -0.45 -2.97
N ILE A 12 12.87 0.33 -3.82
CA ILE A 12 11.44 0.59 -3.76
C ILE A 12 10.73 -0.43 -4.66
N ILE A 13 9.83 -1.23 -4.10
CA ILE A 13 9.01 -2.17 -4.86
C ILE A 13 7.56 -1.75 -4.72
N TYR A 14 6.82 -1.65 -5.84
CA TYR A 14 5.44 -1.21 -5.77
C TYR A 14 4.45 -2.15 -6.45
N GLY A 15 3.25 -2.27 -5.85
CA GLY A 15 2.06 -2.90 -6.42
C GLY A 15 0.98 -1.85 -6.66
N SER A 16 0.80 -1.43 -7.90
CA SER A 16 -0.19 -0.43 -8.29
C SER A 16 -1.28 -1.02 -9.17
N LEU A 17 -2.54 -0.66 -8.89
CA LEU A 17 -3.68 -1.13 -9.67
C LEU A 17 -4.18 -0.07 -10.66
N TYR A 18 -4.34 1.17 -10.19
CA TYR A 18 -4.87 2.30 -10.96
C TYR A 18 -3.95 3.53 -10.95
N GLY A 19 -2.69 3.36 -10.63
CA GLY A 19 -1.65 4.37 -10.81
C GLY A 19 -1.28 5.18 -9.57
N SER A 20 -2.12 5.36 -8.56
CA SER A 20 -1.78 6.20 -7.41
C SER A 20 -0.57 5.70 -6.62
N THR A 21 -0.46 4.39 -6.39
CA THR A 21 0.71 3.79 -5.73
C THR A 21 1.99 3.98 -6.56
N LYS A 22 1.89 3.86 -7.88
CA LYS A 22 3.01 4.09 -8.79
C LYS A 22 3.48 5.55 -8.69
N ARG A 23 2.57 6.53 -8.68
CA ARG A 23 2.89 7.97 -8.52
C ARG A 23 3.70 8.22 -7.23
N TYR A 24 3.30 7.62 -6.10
CA TYR A 24 4.07 7.71 -4.85
C TYR A 24 5.45 7.06 -4.96
N ALA A 25 5.54 5.87 -5.56
CA ALA A 25 6.80 5.15 -5.69
C ALA A 25 7.79 5.91 -6.60
N GLU A 26 7.32 6.47 -7.71
CA GLU A 26 8.14 7.29 -8.62
C GLU A 26 8.61 8.56 -7.91
N HIS A 27 7.72 9.27 -7.22
CA HIS A 27 8.10 10.47 -6.47
C HIS A 27 9.10 10.15 -5.34
N LEU A 28 8.89 9.05 -4.61
CA LEU A 28 9.82 8.62 -3.57
C LEU A 28 11.20 8.28 -4.16
N SER A 29 11.22 7.64 -5.33
CA SER A 29 12.46 7.35 -6.08
C SER A 29 13.19 8.64 -6.49
N GLU A 30 12.45 9.64 -6.96
CA GLU A 30 13.02 10.94 -7.35
C GLU A 30 13.70 11.66 -6.17
N ILE A 31 13.04 11.71 -5.00
CA ILE A 31 13.56 12.45 -3.84
C ILE A 31 14.65 11.69 -3.07
N THR A 32 14.69 10.35 -3.15
CA THR A 32 15.66 9.53 -2.42
C THR A 32 16.82 9.03 -3.28
N GLY A 33 16.64 8.99 -4.61
CA GLY A 33 17.58 8.35 -5.53
C GLY A 33 17.54 6.81 -5.48
N ILE A 34 16.60 6.20 -4.75
CA ILE A 34 16.43 4.74 -4.67
C ILE A 34 15.63 4.26 -5.88
N GLU A 35 16.11 3.20 -6.55
CA GLU A 35 15.42 2.61 -7.70
C GLU A 35 14.02 2.10 -7.33
N ALA A 36 13.00 2.42 -8.14
CA ALA A 36 11.64 1.94 -7.98
C ALA A 36 11.25 0.98 -9.11
N VAL A 37 10.76 -0.22 -8.74
CA VAL A 37 10.34 -1.26 -9.69
C VAL A 37 8.97 -1.82 -9.33
N ALA A 38 8.19 -2.22 -10.33
CA ALA A 38 6.94 -2.93 -10.09
C ALA A 38 7.20 -4.32 -9.48
N PHE A 39 6.35 -4.79 -8.56
CA PHE A 39 6.56 -6.07 -7.88
C PHE A 39 6.63 -7.29 -8.82
N LYS A 40 6.06 -7.17 -10.01
CA LYS A 40 6.11 -8.21 -11.03
C LYS A 40 7.47 -8.30 -11.71
N ASP A 41 8.18 -7.17 -11.77
CA ASP A 41 9.46 -7.02 -12.47
C ASP A 41 10.66 -7.06 -11.51
N ALA A 42 10.41 -6.97 -10.20
CA ALA A 42 11.43 -7.05 -9.18
C ALA A 42 12.12 -8.44 -9.20
N LYS A 43 13.41 -8.45 -9.56
CA LYS A 43 14.28 -9.63 -9.59
C LYS A 43 15.32 -9.52 -8.47
N ASP A 44 15.92 -10.65 -8.09
CA ASP A 44 17.07 -10.73 -7.19
C ASP A 44 16.98 -9.81 -5.95
N ILE A 45 15.80 -9.80 -5.30
CA ILE A 45 15.56 -8.93 -4.15
C ILE A 45 16.42 -9.29 -2.94
N ALA A 46 17.02 -10.47 -2.92
CA ALA A 46 17.90 -10.95 -1.86
C ALA A 46 19.21 -10.13 -1.72
N LYS A 47 19.60 -9.37 -2.75
CA LYS A 47 20.81 -8.54 -2.73
C LYS A 47 20.64 -7.22 -1.97
N TYR A 48 19.41 -6.81 -1.64
CA TYR A 48 19.12 -5.56 -0.94
C TYR A 48 19.02 -5.79 0.56
N ASP A 49 19.50 -4.85 1.34
CA ASP A 49 19.42 -4.87 2.80
C ASP A 49 18.04 -4.39 3.29
N ARG A 50 17.43 -3.46 2.53
CA ARG A 50 16.10 -2.91 2.85
C ARG A 50 15.19 -2.89 1.62
N ILE A 51 13.96 -3.32 1.83
CA ILE A 51 12.87 -3.23 0.86
C ILE A 51 11.84 -2.23 1.36
N ILE A 52 11.58 -1.20 0.56
CA ILE A 52 10.50 -0.23 0.78
C ILE A 52 9.35 -0.65 -0.13
N TYR A 53 8.31 -1.23 0.46
CA TYR A 53 7.19 -1.76 -0.31
C TYR A 53 5.99 -0.81 -0.31
N LEU A 54 5.58 -0.31 -1.49
CA LEU A 54 4.36 0.46 -1.65
C LEU A 54 3.28 -0.41 -2.28
N GLY A 55 2.14 -0.60 -1.61
CA GLY A 55 1.09 -1.48 -2.12
C GLY A 55 -0.30 -0.86 -2.13
N ALA A 56 -1.01 -0.99 -3.25
CA ALA A 56 -2.42 -0.61 -3.33
C ALA A 56 -3.25 -1.51 -2.41
N LEU A 57 -4.10 -0.90 -1.58
CA LEU A 57 -5.13 -1.61 -0.82
C LEU A 57 -6.27 -2.01 -1.76
N PHE A 58 -6.53 -3.30 -1.84
CA PHE A 58 -7.58 -3.84 -2.66
C PHE A 58 -8.17 -5.11 -2.05
N ALA A 59 -9.50 -5.13 -1.88
CA ALA A 59 -10.24 -6.27 -1.32
C ALA A 59 -9.63 -6.80 0.00
N GLY A 60 -9.31 -5.90 0.93
CA GLY A 60 -8.76 -6.24 2.25
C GLY A 60 -7.31 -6.72 2.25
N SER A 61 -6.58 -6.58 1.14
CA SER A 61 -5.20 -7.02 1.02
C SER A 61 -4.32 -5.94 0.39
N VAL A 62 -2.99 -6.11 0.52
CA VAL A 62 -1.98 -5.23 -0.09
C VAL A 62 -1.42 -5.90 -1.33
N LEU A 63 -1.68 -5.31 -2.49
CA LEU A 63 -1.35 -5.88 -3.80
C LEU A 63 0.14 -6.21 -3.92
N GLY A 64 0.46 -7.49 -4.13
CA GLY A 64 1.82 -8.00 -4.37
C GLY A 64 2.68 -8.19 -3.12
N LEU A 65 2.29 -7.67 -1.94
CA LEU A 65 3.09 -7.73 -0.71
C LEU A 65 3.43 -9.17 -0.30
N LYS A 66 2.44 -10.06 -0.28
CA LYS A 66 2.66 -11.48 0.06
C LYS A 66 3.73 -12.13 -0.82
N LYS A 67 3.65 -11.88 -2.14
CA LYS A 67 4.62 -12.44 -3.10
C LYS A 67 6.02 -11.87 -2.89
N THR A 68 6.14 -10.58 -2.56
CA THR A 68 7.43 -9.95 -2.29
C THR A 68 8.00 -10.45 -0.97
N ALA A 69 7.21 -10.43 0.11
CA ALA A 69 7.65 -10.86 1.44
C ALA A 69 8.08 -12.34 1.48
N SER A 70 7.43 -13.22 0.70
CA SER A 70 7.83 -14.64 0.62
C SER A 70 9.17 -14.89 -0.09
N ARG A 71 9.73 -13.89 -0.76
CA ARG A 71 11.02 -13.94 -1.46
C ARG A 71 12.14 -13.25 -0.70
N MET A 72 11.84 -12.66 0.45
CA MET A 72 12.82 -11.98 1.29
C MET A 72 13.70 -12.99 2.03
N SER A 73 14.95 -12.60 2.25
CA SER A 73 15.95 -13.34 2.99
C SER A 73 16.05 -12.85 4.44
N VAL A 74 16.46 -13.73 5.35
CA VAL A 74 16.70 -13.37 6.75
C VAL A 74 17.71 -12.22 6.84
N GLY A 75 17.43 -11.25 7.70
CA GLY A 75 18.27 -10.05 7.90
C GLY A 75 17.86 -8.82 7.08
N GLN A 76 17.02 -8.99 6.04
CA GLN A 76 16.49 -7.85 5.30
C GLN A 76 15.43 -7.09 6.13
N LYS A 77 15.41 -5.76 5.99
CA LYS A 77 14.41 -4.88 6.60
C LYS A 77 13.27 -4.62 5.62
N LEU A 78 12.04 -4.48 6.14
CA LEU A 78 10.85 -4.20 5.35
C LEU A 78 10.13 -2.97 5.88
N THR A 79 10.03 -1.93 5.06
CA THR A 79 9.12 -0.80 5.29
C THR A 79 7.90 -0.97 4.38
N ILE A 80 6.70 -0.87 4.94
CA ILE A 80 5.44 -1.07 4.20
C ILE A 80 4.66 0.23 4.15
N ILE A 81 4.30 0.65 2.94
CA ILE A 81 3.49 1.84 2.69
C ILE A 81 2.24 1.39 1.94
N THR A 82 1.09 1.44 2.59
CA THR A 82 -0.18 1.13 1.92
C THR A 82 -0.79 2.37 1.30
N VAL A 83 -1.40 2.20 0.14
CA VAL A 83 -2.08 3.28 -0.59
C VAL A 83 -3.52 2.87 -0.85
N GLY A 84 -4.47 3.63 -0.31
CA GLY A 84 -5.90 3.31 -0.44
C GLY A 84 -6.80 4.52 -0.30
N MET A 85 -8.11 4.30 -0.41
CA MET A 85 -9.10 5.38 -0.26
C MET A 85 -9.57 5.57 1.19
N VAL A 86 -9.25 4.61 2.06
CA VAL A 86 -9.59 4.64 3.48
C VAL A 86 -8.86 5.78 4.18
N ASP A 87 -9.53 6.46 5.10
CA ASP A 87 -8.92 7.56 5.86
C ASP A 87 -7.91 7.01 6.88
N PRO A 88 -6.62 7.37 6.77
CA PRO A 88 -5.59 6.91 7.71
C PRO A 88 -5.63 7.64 9.07
N SER A 89 -6.47 8.65 9.25
CA SER A 89 -6.69 9.28 10.55
C SER A 89 -7.65 8.51 11.44
N ASP A 90 -8.40 7.55 10.89
CA ASP A 90 -9.31 6.68 11.63
C ASP A 90 -8.57 5.45 12.16
N PRO A 91 -8.42 5.29 13.49
CA PRO A 91 -7.70 4.17 14.09
C PRO A 91 -8.28 2.80 13.72
N GLU A 92 -9.61 2.67 13.57
CA GLU A 92 -10.25 1.39 13.21
C GLU A 92 -9.78 0.91 11.83
N ASN A 93 -9.63 1.84 10.88
CA ASN A 93 -9.09 1.54 9.57
C ASN A 93 -7.65 1.04 9.64
N ILE A 94 -6.81 1.71 10.42
CA ILE A 94 -5.40 1.37 10.58
C ILE A 94 -5.25 -0.01 11.20
N ASP A 95 -5.98 -0.30 12.26
CA ASP A 95 -5.94 -1.59 12.94
C ASP A 95 -6.39 -2.73 12.02
N TYR A 96 -7.41 -2.51 11.20
CA TYR A 96 -7.84 -3.49 10.21
C TYR A 96 -6.76 -3.79 9.18
N ILE A 97 -6.14 -2.74 8.60
CA ILE A 97 -5.08 -2.89 7.60
C ILE A 97 -3.86 -3.60 8.21
N ARG A 98 -3.42 -3.19 9.41
CA ARG A 98 -2.27 -3.79 10.09
C ARG A 98 -2.49 -5.27 10.41
N ARG A 99 -3.68 -5.64 10.86
CA ARG A 99 -4.04 -7.07 11.07
C ARG A 99 -3.97 -7.87 9.78
N SER A 100 -4.45 -7.31 8.67
CA SER A 100 -4.35 -7.95 7.36
C SER A 100 -2.88 -8.16 6.94
N ILE A 101 -2.02 -7.14 7.12
CA ILE A 101 -0.59 -7.23 6.81
C ILE A 101 0.09 -8.28 7.67
N LYS A 102 -0.20 -8.32 8.98
CA LYS A 102 0.34 -9.31 9.93
C LYS A 102 0.01 -10.75 9.53
N GLY A 103 -1.14 -10.96 8.89
CA GLY A 103 -1.56 -12.27 8.39
C GLY A 103 -0.84 -12.75 7.12
N ILE A 104 -0.16 -11.85 6.40
CA ILE A 104 0.46 -12.17 5.11
C ILE A 104 1.97 -11.98 5.06
N VAL A 105 2.55 -11.23 5.98
CA VAL A 105 4.00 -10.98 6.11
C VAL A 105 4.58 -11.95 7.14
N PRO A 106 5.68 -12.65 6.84
CA PRO A 106 6.37 -13.47 7.84
C PRO A 106 6.76 -12.64 9.08
N ALA A 107 6.59 -13.23 10.28
CA ALA A 107 6.74 -12.52 11.55
C ALA A 107 8.10 -11.80 11.71
N GLN A 108 9.15 -12.36 11.14
CA GLN A 108 10.51 -11.79 11.17
C GLN A 108 10.68 -10.49 10.40
N PHE A 109 9.75 -10.16 9.49
CA PHE A 109 9.76 -8.93 8.69
C PHE A 109 8.64 -7.97 9.09
N PHE A 110 7.78 -8.38 10.04
CA PHE A 110 6.66 -7.58 10.48
C PHE A 110 7.08 -6.65 11.62
N ASP A 111 7.08 -5.35 11.33
CA ASP A 111 7.33 -4.29 12.31
C ASP A 111 6.28 -3.18 12.13
N GLU A 112 5.42 -3.01 13.12
CA GLU A 112 4.34 -2.01 13.07
C GLU A 112 4.85 -0.57 12.98
N SER A 113 6.05 -0.27 13.51
CA SER A 113 6.66 1.05 13.45
C SER A 113 7.09 1.46 12.05
N HIS A 114 7.25 0.48 11.14
CA HIS A 114 7.60 0.67 9.73
C HIS A 114 6.41 0.42 8.77
N ILE A 115 5.17 0.59 9.26
CA ILE A 115 3.96 0.48 8.44
C ILE A 115 3.26 1.83 8.38
N TYR A 116 3.19 2.39 7.18
CA TYR A 116 2.59 3.69 6.88
C TYR A 116 1.37 3.55 5.97
N HIS A 117 0.47 4.51 6.06
CA HIS A 117 -0.79 4.49 5.30
C HIS A 117 -1.00 5.83 4.60
N LEU A 118 -1.17 5.79 3.27
CA LEU A 118 -1.36 6.95 2.42
C LEU A 118 -2.70 6.90 1.70
N ARG A 119 -3.25 8.06 1.42
CA ARG A 119 -4.46 8.16 0.60
C ARG A 119 -4.11 8.09 -0.88
N GLY A 120 -4.93 7.37 -1.63
CA GLY A 120 -4.77 7.18 -3.07
C GLY A 120 -5.76 7.98 -3.90
N ALA A 121 -6.00 7.49 -5.10
CA ALA A 121 -6.97 8.03 -6.03
C ALA A 121 -7.89 6.94 -6.55
N ILE A 122 -9.12 7.30 -6.88
CA ILE A 122 -10.07 6.46 -7.59
C ILE A 122 -10.73 7.26 -8.71
N ASP A 123 -10.83 6.67 -9.88
CA ASP A 123 -11.67 7.14 -10.96
C ASP A 123 -12.61 6.00 -11.37
N TYR A 124 -13.88 6.10 -10.95
CA TYR A 124 -14.86 5.05 -11.18
C TYR A 124 -15.07 4.77 -12.67
N SER A 125 -14.92 5.78 -13.53
CA SER A 125 -15.06 5.64 -14.99
C SER A 125 -13.95 4.80 -15.61
N ASN A 126 -12.77 4.78 -14.99
CA ASN A 126 -11.57 4.05 -15.46
C ASN A 126 -11.43 2.66 -14.82
N LEU A 127 -12.37 2.25 -13.95
CA LEU A 127 -12.36 0.90 -13.39
C LEU A 127 -12.66 -0.13 -14.49
N THR A 128 -11.98 -1.26 -14.42
CA THR A 128 -12.34 -2.41 -15.27
C THR A 128 -13.77 -2.83 -15.00
N LEU A 129 -14.45 -3.41 -16.00
CA LEU A 129 -15.83 -3.89 -15.85
C LEU A 129 -15.97 -4.83 -14.63
N LYS A 130 -15.00 -5.74 -14.43
CA LYS A 130 -14.97 -6.65 -13.27
C LYS A 130 -14.97 -5.89 -11.94
N HIS A 131 -14.10 -4.89 -11.78
CA HIS A 131 -14.01 -4.12 -10.53
C HIS A 131 -15.24 -3.23 -10.33
N ARG A 132 -15.78 -2.67 -11.41
CA ARG A 132 -17.03 -1.90 -11.35
C ARG A 132 -18.20 -2.76 -10.89
N MET A 133 -18.35 -3.97 -11.44
CA MET A 133 -19.39 -4.92 -11.02
C MET A 133 -19.22 -5.33 -9.56
N MET A 134 -17.99 -5.65 -9.14
CA MET A 134 -17.70 -6.01 -7.76
C MET A 134 -18.07 -4.88 -6.80
N LEU A 135 -17.64 -3.64 -7.07
CA LEU A 135 -18.00 -2.49 -6.25
C LEU A 135 -19.51 -2.21 -6.25
N SER A 136 -20.21 -2.44 -7.36
CA SER A 136 -21.67 -2.28 -7.42
C SER A 136 -22.39 -3.27 -6.51
N VAL A 137 -21.95 -4.54 -6.50
CA VAL A 137 -22.53 -5.57 -5.60
C VAL A 137 -22.25 -5.22 -4.13
N ILE A 138 -21.03 -4.81 -3.81
CA ILE A 138 -20.65 -4.42 -2.44
C ILE A 138 -21.48 -3.20 -2.03
N HIS A 139 -21.51 -2.15 -2.86
CA HIS A 139 -22.29 -0.94 -2.61
C HIS A 139 -23.78 -1.25 -2.37
N TRP A 140 -24.39 -2.07 -3.23
CA TRP A 140 -25.78 -2.49 -3.07
C TRP A 140 -26.03 -3.21 -1.73
N LYS A 141 -25.10 -4.09 -1.32
CA LYS A 141 -25.20 -4.81 -0.05
C LYS A 141 -25.09 -3.86 1.15
N ILE A 142 -24.06 -2.99 1.17
CA ILE A 142 -23.83 -2.10 2.31
C ILE A 142 -24.84 -0.96 2.39
N SER A 143 -25.39 -0.49 1.27
CA SER A 143 -26.44 0.57 1.25
C SER A 143 -27.75 0.14 1.90
N LYS A 144 -27.95 -1.17 2.11
CA LYS A 144 -29.12 -1.73 2.82
C LYS A 144 -28.84 -2.02 4.30
N MET A 145 -27.59 -1.81 4.77
CA MET A 145 -27.24 -2.04 6.16
C MET A 145 -27.62 -0.83 7.02
N PRO A 146 -28.09 -1.07 8.26
CA PRO A 146 -28.24 0.03 9.22
C PRO A 146 -26.92 0.75 9.44
N GLU A 147 -26.96 2.06 9.66
CA GLU A 147 -25.75 2.90 9.81
C GLU A 147 -24.83 2.41 10.95
N GLU A 148 -25.42 1.93 12.04
CA GLU A 148 -24.72 1.39 13.21
C GLU A 148 -23.88 0.13 12.90
N LYS A 149 -24.17 -0.55 11.78
CA LYS A 149 -23.44 -1.75 11.31
C LYS A 149 -22.41 -1.45 10.23
N LEU A 150 -22.31 -0.19 9.80
CA LEU A 150 -21.34 0.24 8.81
C LEU A 150 -19.99 0.48 9.49
N ASN A 151 -19.01 -0.34 9.16
CA ASN A 151 -17.61 -0.08 9.53
C ASN A 151 -17.01 1.03 8.63
N ALA A 152 -15.83 1.50 8.98
CA ALA A 152 -15.16 2.59 8.27
C ALA A 152 -14.89 2.26 6.79
N GLU A 153 -14.56 1.00 6.43
CA GLU A 153 -14.41 0.57 5.04
C GLU A 153 -15.72 0.70 4.26
N SER A 154 -16.85 0.26 4.85
CA SER A 154 -18.19 0.38 4.24
C SER A 154 -18.56 1.84 4.01
N LYS A 155 -18.33 2.72 4.98
CA LYS A 155 -18.56 4.17 4.85
C LYS A 155 -17.70 4.77 3.73
N THR A 156 -16.43 4.36 3.63
CA THR A 156 -15.54 4.77 2.55
C THR A 156 -16.09 4.35 1.20
N ILE A 157 -16.50 3.09 1.01
CA ILE A 157 -17.06 2.59 -0.25
C ILE A 157 -18.32 3.37 -0.64
N LEU A 158 -19.23 3.63 0.31
CA LEU A 158 -20.40 4.46 0.05
C LEU A 158 -20.03 5.88 -0.41
N SER A 159 -18.99 6.46 0.19
CA SER A 159 -18.57 7.83 -0.10
C SER A 159 -17.90 8.01 -1.46
N ILE A 160 -17.20 6.97 -1.96
CA ILE A 160 -16.43 7.02 -3.21
C ILE A 160 -17.16 6.43 -4.42
N TYR A 161 -18.26 5.70 -4.20
CA TYR A 161 -18.98 5.02 -5.28
C TYR A 161 -19.42 5.98 -6.38
N GLY A 162 -19.12 5.65 -7.62
CA GLY A 162 -19.44 6.46 -8.80
C GLY A 162 -18.62 7.76 -8.95
N LYS A 163 -17.67 8.03 -8.06
CA LYS A 163 -16.92 9.30 -8.05
C LYS A 163 -15.54 9.18 -8.69
N LYS A 164 -15.01 10.34 -9.02
CA LYS A 164 -13.59 10.54 -9.33
C LYS A 164 -12.99 11.41 -8.21
N LEU A 165 -12.02 10.84 -7.49
CA LEU A 165 -11.36 11.50 -6.37
C LEU A 165 -9.84 11.25 -6.47
N ASP A 166 -9.06 12.31 -6.29
CA ASP A 166 -7.60 12.22 -6.16
C ASP A 166 -7.20 12.83 -4.80
N CYS A 167 -6.76 11.95 -3.89
CA CYS A 167 -6.31 12.31 -2.55
C CYS A 167 -4.80 12.05 -2.40
N VAL A 168 -4.07 11.92 -3.50
CA VAL A 168 -2.61 11.77 -3.48
C VAL A 168 -1.98 13.06 -2.95
N ASP A 169 -1.21 12.93 -1.87
CA ASP A 169 -0.47 14.03 -1.25
C ASP A 169 0.98 13.58 -1.01
N PHE A 170 1.90 14.07 -1.82
CA PHE A 170 3.31 13.73 -1.73
C PHE A 170 3.99 14.23 -0.45
N LYS A 171 3.46 15.28 0.20
CA LYS A 171 3.97 15.74 1.51
C LYS A 171 3.80 14.69 2.59
N SER A 172 2.86 13.76 2.43
CA SER A 172 2.69 12.65 3.36
C SER A 172 3.89 11.69 3.39
N LEU A 173 4.73 11.68 2.35
CA LEU A 173 5.97 10.91 2.30
C LEU A 173 7.05 11.46 3.26
N GLU A 174 6.99 12.74 3.61
CA GLU A 174 7.94 13.37 4.56
C GLU A 174 7.84 12.79 5.99
N LYS A 175 6.74 12.12 6.30
CA LYS A 175 6.49 11.49 7.60
C LYS A 175 7.01 10.05 7.69
N ILE A 176 7.59 9.54 6.60
CA ILE A 176 8.07 8.16 6.51
C ILE A 176 9.54 8.13 6.87
N ASP A 177 9.87 7.36 7.88
CA ASP A 177 11.26 7.06 8.25
C ASP A 177 11.79 5.90 7.39
N LEU A 178 12.83 6.17 6.58
CA LEU A 178 13.39 5.26 5.59
C LEU A 178 14.81 4.84 5.95
#